data_7bece63f4ff0fd917f8a48090fe5a087
#
_entry.id   7bece63f4ff0fd917f8a48090fe5a087
#
_cell.length_a   1.000
_cell.length_b   1.000
_cell.length_c   1.000
_cell.angle_alpha   90.00
_cell.angle_beta   90.00
_cell.angle_gamma   90.00
#
_symmetry.space_group_name_H-M   'P 1'
#
loop_
_entity.id
_entity.type
_entity.pdbx_description
1 polymer ?
#
loop_
_entity_poly.entity_id
_entity_poly.type
_entity_poly.pdbx_seq_one_letter_code
_entity_poly.pdbx_strand_id
1 'polypeptide(L)'
;MASGTGGFLLEPQHNVMQMGGDFANNPAAAQFIDKMVAKHGFDRQQLQEILSQAKRPDYVLRLMDRQAPTGLPPTGPTGARLRYKKQFITPDNVQNGVVFWNQYQDALNRAYQVYGVPPEIIVGIIGVETRWGRVMGKTRILDALATLSFSYPRRAEYFSSELETFLLMARSESDDPLDLKGSFAGAMGYGQFMPSSYKQYAVDFNGDGHINLWDPVDAIGSVANYFKQHGWVSGDLVAVQALGQAPGLENGFKTKYSVSQLAAAGLTPTQPLGNHQQASLLRLDVGTGYEYWYGLPNFYTITRYNHSTHYAMAVWQLGLAVAQARGGY
;
A
#
# COMPACT_ATOMS: atom_id res chain seq x y z
N MET A 1 51.57 58.34 -3.42
CA MET A 1 50.28 58.27 -4.09
C MET A 1 50.10 56.88 -4.64
N ALA A 2 49.43 56.05 -3.91
CA ALA A 2 49.10 54.67 -4.33
C ALA A 2 47.58 54.59 -4.44
N SER A 3 47.08 54.45 -5.66
CA SER A 3 45.68 54.24 -5.96
C SER A 3 45.37 52.73 -5.88
N GLY A 4 44.69 52.32 -4.81
CA GLY A 4 44.17 50.97 -4.73
C GLY A 4 42.90 50.82 -5.56
N THR A 5 42.96 50.03 -6.60
CA THR A 5 41.77 49.54 -7.29
C THR A 5 41.25 48.28 -6.57
N GLY A 6 40.25 48.51 -5.72
CA GLY A 6 39.49 47.41 -5.17
C GLY A 6 38.68 46.73 -6.26
N GLY A 7 39.12 45.56 -6.69
CA GLY A 7 38.32 44.68 -7.53
C GLY A 7 37.22 44.06 -6.71
N PHE A 8 35.97 44.48 -6.95
CA PHE A 8 34.79 43.74 -6.51
C PHE A 8 34.81 42.39 -7.29
N LEU A 9 35.16 41.32 -6.60
CA LEU A 9 34.81 40.00 -7.06
C LEU A 9 33.28 39.88 -6.98
N LEU A 10 32.66 40.03 -8.17
CA LEU A 10 31.29 39.64 -8.35
C LEU A 10 31.29 38.11 -8.11
N GLU A 11 30.73 37.69 -6.97
CA GLU A 11 30.35 36.30 -6.81
C GLU A 11 29.50 35.93 -8.05
N PRO A 12 29.72 34.76 -8.66
CA PRO A 12 28.86 34.35 -9.73
C PRO A 12 27.46 34.30 -9.16
N GLN A 13 26.61 35.19 -9.65
CA GLN A 13 25.17 35.07 -9.41
C GLN A 13 24.82 33.71 -9.99
N HIS A 14 24.62 32.74 -9.09
CA HIS A 14 23.92 31.54 -9.48
C HIS A 14 22.60 32.04 -10.05
N ASN A 15 22.46 31.98 -11.37
CA ASN A 15 21.16 32.13 -12.01
C ASN A 15 20.32 31.01 -11.45
N VAL A 16 19.61 31.30 -10.34
CA VAL A 16 18.56 30.47 -9.83
C VAL A 16 17.48 30.54 -10.90
N MET A 17 17.55 29.60 -11.87
CA MET A 17 16.44 29.41 -12.78
C MET A 17 15.22 29.18 -11.90
N GLN A 18 14.31 30.15 -11.94
CA GLN A 18 13.05 30.00 -11.23
C GLN A 18 12.36 28.78 -11.78
N MET A 19 12.04 27.83 -10.92
CA MET A 19 11.28 26.66 -11.30
C MET A 19 9.96 27.11 -11.90
N GLY A 20 9.67 26.66 -13.12
CA GLY A 20 8.37 26.85 -13.76
C GLY A 20 7.32 25.86 -13.29
N GLY A 21 6.15 25.88 -13.93
CA GLY A 21 5.09 24.90 -13.71
C GLY A 21 4.20 25.20 -12.50
N ASP A 22 3.41 24.20 -12.11
CA ASP A 22 2.34 24.35 -11.13
C ASP A 22 2.85 24.61 -9.70
N PHE A 23 4.09 24.29 -9.41
CA PHE A 23 4.73 24.49 -8.11
C PHE A 23 5.75 25.63 -8.13
N ALA A 24 5.76 26.45 -9.18
CA ALA A 24 6.55 27.69 -9.22
C ALA A 24 6.20 28.56 -8.03
N ASN A 25 7.22 29.16 -7.40
CA ASN A 25 7.05 30.01 -6.21
C ASN A 25 6.47 29.30 -4.97
N ASN A 26 6.45 27.98 -4.92
CA ASN A 26 6.03 27.24 -3.75
C ASN A 26 7.23 27.05 -2.80
N PRO A 27 7.19 27.62 -1.57
CA PRO A 27 8.32 27.52 -0.65
C PRO A 27 8.66 26.10 -0.24
N ALA A 28 7.66 25.22 -0.09
CA ALA A 28 7.88 23.81 0.26
C ALA A 28 8.62 23.07 -0.86
N ALA A 29 8.31 23.37 -2.12
CA ALA A 29 9.03 22.81 -3.26
C ALA A 29 10.49 23.26 -3.30
N ALA A 30 10.76 24.54 -3.04
CA ALA A 30 12.12 25.06 -2.97
C ALA A 30 12.94 24.41 -1.85
N GLN A 31 12.36 24.26 -0.66
CA GLN A 31 12.99 23.58 0.47
C GLN A 31 13.26 22.09 0.16
N PHE A 32 12.35 21.44 -0.51
CA PHE A 32 12.50 20.04 -0.94
C PHE A 32 13.69 19.89 -1.89
N ILE A 33 13.82 20.77 -2.88
CA ILE A 33 14.95 20.77 -3.82
C ILE A 33 16.26 20.96 -3.06
N ASP A 34 16.34 21.94 -2.15
CA ASP A 34 17.55 22.19 -1.35
C ASP A 34 17.96 20.93 -0.57
N LYS A 35 17.00 20.28 0.06
CA LYS A 35 17.23 19.03 0.79
C LYS A 35 17.76 17.92 -0.11
N MET A 36 17.16 17.71 -1.28
CA MET A 36 17.56 16.64 -2.20
C MET A 36 18.97 16.87 -2.75
N VAL A 37 19.33 18.12 -3.03
CA VAL A 37 20.68 18.47 -3.47
C VAL A 37 21.69 18.23 -2.36
N ALA A 38 21.42 18.74 -1.15
CA ALA A 38 22.35 18.65 -0.02
C ALA A 38 22.51 17.21 0.49
N LYS A 39 21.41 16.46 0.61
CA LYS A 39 21.40 15.11 1.22
C LYS A 39 21.76 14.00 0.24
N HIS A 40 21.34 14.11 -1.01
CA HIS A 40 21.41 13.03 -1.98
C HIS A 40 22.22 13.36 -3.23
N GLY A 41 22.78 14.56 -3.34
CA GLY A 41 23.61 14.97 -4.46
C GLY A 41 22.86 15.08 -5.79
N PHE A 42 21.57 15.37 -5.75
CA PHE A 42 20.82 15.64 -6.99
C PHE A 42 21.35 16.89 -7.67
N ASP A 43 21.42 16.86 -9.01
CA ASP A 43 21.65 18.06 -9.79
C ASP A 43 20.45 19.01 -9.66
N ARG A 44 20.69 20.22 -9.18
CA ARG A 44 19.62 21.19 -8.91
C ARG A 44 18.83 21.55 -10.15
N GLN A 45 19.50 21.82 -11.25
CA GLN A 45 18.86 22.22 -12.50
C GLN A 45 17.99 21.07 -13.04
N GLN A 46 18.52 19.85 -13.05
CA GLN A 46 17.79 18.67 -13.49
C GLN A 46 16.54 18.42 -12.61
N LEU A 47 16.67 18.54 -11.31
CA LEU A 47 15.52 18.37 -10.39
C LEU A 47 14.48 19.48 -10.57
N GLN A 48 14.91 20.72 -10.80
CA GLN A 48 13.98 21.82 -11.11
C GLN A 48 13.24 21.58 -12.42
N GLU A 49 13.91 21.06 -13.45
CA GLU A 49 13.27 20.69 -14.72
C GLU A 49 12.22 19.59 -14.55
N ILE A 50 12.53 18.56 -13.76
CA ILE A 50 11.58 17.48 -13.46
C ILE A 50 10.36 18.05 -12.73
N LEU A 51 10.55 18.80 -11.66
CA LEU A 51 9.44 19.34 -10.88
C LEU A 51 8.66 20.43 -11.61
N SER A 52 9.30 21.13 -12.57
CA SER A 52 8.59 22.08 -13.44
C SER A 52 7.56 21.42 -14.36
N GLN A 53 7.74 20.14 -14.64
CA GLN A 53 6.81 19.35 -15.45
C GLN A 53 5.77 18.62 -14.62
N ALA A 54 5.90 18.62 -13.29
CA ALA A 54 4.90 18.07 -12.38
C ALA A 54 3.63 18.90 -12.42
N LYS A 55 2.49 18.22 -12.43
CA LYS A 55 1.17 18.85 -12.40
C LYS A 55 0.57 18.76 -11.00
N ARG A 56 -0.35 19.68 -10.70
CA ARG A 56 -1.14 19.72 -9.48
C ARG A 56 -2.60 19.43 -9.79
N PRO A 57 -2.99 18.16 -9.92
CA PRO A 57 -4.38 17.83 -10.22
C PRO A 57 -5.29 18.10 -9.02
N ASP A 58 -6.36 18.85 -9.22
CA ASP A 58 -7.31 19.15 -8.14
C ASP A 58 -8.00 17.89 -7.59
N TYR A 59 -8.21 16.88 -8.44
CA TYR A 59 -8.83 15.63 -8.00
C TYR A 59 -8.01 14.88 -6.96
N VAL A 60 -6.68 15.01 -6.97
CA VAL A 60 -5.79 14.40 -5.96
C VAL A 60 -6.13 14.97 -4.57
N LEU A 61 -6.26 16.29 -4.47
CA LEU A 61 -6.62 16.96 -3.23
C LEU A 61 -8.04 16.59 -2.78
N ARG A 62 -9.00 16.56 -3.70
CA ARG A 62 -10.39 16.16 -3.39
C ARG A 62 -10.48 14.73 -2.89
N LEU A 63 -9.82 13.80 -3.54
CA LEU A 63 -9.84 12.38 -3.15
C LEU A 63 -9.14 12.16 -1.80
N MET A 64 -8.06 12.88 -1.53
CA MET A 64 -7.39 12.81 -0.23
C MET A 64 -8.28 13.35 0.88
N ASP A 65 -8.99 14.45 0.67
CA ASP A 65 -9.93 15.01 1.63
C ASP A 65 -11.07 14.04 1.95
N ARG A 66 -11.57 13.31 0.95
CA ARG A 66 -12.63 12.29 1.16
C ARG A 66 -12.17 11.14 2.01
N GLN A 67 -10.88 10.83 2.05
CA GLN A 67 -10.32 9.78 2.90
C GLN A 67 -10.00 10.26 4.32
N ALA A 68 -10.09 11.57 4.59
CA ALA A 68 -9.88 12.11 5.92
C ALA A 68 -10.99 11.58 6.88
N PRO A 69 -10.64 11.20 8.14
CA PRO A 69 -11.62 10.74 9.09
C PRO A 69 -12.69 11.81 9.34
N THR A 70 -13.98 11.44 9.23
CA THR A 70 -15.10 12.34 9.46
C THR A 70 -15.43 12.52 10.95
N GLY A 71 -14.75 11.79 11.84
CA GLY A 71 -14.86 11.91 13.29
C GLY A 71 -16.07 11.24 13.95
N LEU A 72 -17.04 10.76 13.18
CA LEU A 72 -18.22 10.07 13.71
C LEU A 72 -18.28 8.63 13.20
N PRO A 73 -18.15 7.62 14.10
CA PRO A 73 -18.37 6.24 13.69
C PRO A 73 -19.83 6.02 13.31
N PRO A 74 -20.11 5.10 12.36
CA PRO A 74 -21.49 4.73 12.04
C PRO A 74 -22.23 4.21 13.27
N THR A 75 -23.50 4.59 13.40
CA THR A 75 -24.34 4.22 14.55
C THR A 75 -24.93 2.81 14.46
N GLY A 76 -24.66 2.08 13.37
CA GLY A 76 -25.16 0.72 13.17
C GLY A 76 -24.55 0.06 11.94
N PRO A 77 -25.00 -1.15 11.59
CA PRO A 77 -24.49 -1.88 10.44
C PRO A 77 -24.69 -1.11 9.13
N THR A 78 -23.62 -0.99 8.32
CA THR A 78 -23.62 -0.28 7.03
C THR A 78 -23.50 -1.22 5.83
N GLY A 79 -23.30 -2.53 6.06
CA GLY A 79 -23.13 -3.51 5.00
C GLY A 79 -21.73 -3.53 4.37
N ALA A 80 -20.71 -3.07 5.08
CA ALA A 80 -19.33 -3.01 4.56
C ALA A 80 -18.83 -4.36 4.04
N ARG A 81 -19.11 -5.46 4.74
CA ARG A 81 -18.76 -6.81 4.32
C ARG A 81 -19.38 -7.18 2.98
N LEU A 82 -20.67 -6.85 2.81
CA LEU A 82 -21.38 -7.13 1.56
C LEU A 82 -20.86 -6.30 0.40
N ARG A 83 -20.49 -5.03 0.64
CA ARG A 83 -19.90 -4.16 -0.39
C ARG A 83 -18.58 -4.72 -0.91
N TYR A 84 -17.69 -5.17 -0.01
CA TYR A 84 -16.43 -5.81 -0.41
C TYR A 84 -16.68 -7.10 -1.20
N LYS A 85 -17.62 -7.95 -0.76
CA LYS A 85 -17.99 -9.17 -1.50
C LYS A 85 -18.52 -8.85 -2.90
N LYS A 86 -19.42 -7.88 -3.00
CA LYS A 86 -20.00 -7.46 -4.27
C LYS A 86 -18.96 -6.87 -5.22
N GLN A 87 -17.97 -6.19 -4.68
CA GLN A 87 -16.93 -5.54 -5.46
C GLN A 87 -15.87 -6.53 -5.96
N PHE A 88 -15.45 -7.49 -5.13
CA PHE A 88 -14.29 -8.33 -5.41
C PHE A 88 -14.61 -9.80 -5.64
N ILE A 89 -15.59 -10.36 -4.93
CA ILE A 89 -15.89 -11.80 -4.97
C ILE A 89 -17.08 -12.07 -5.88
N THR A 90 -16.94 -11.68 -7.13
CA THR A 90 -17.89 -12.01 -8.20
C THR A 90 -17.33 -13.14 -9.07
N PRO A 91 -18.18 -13.93 -9.75
CA PRO A 91 -17.70 -15.01 -10.63
C PRO A 91 -16.67 -14.53 -11.66
N ASP A 92 -16.93 -13.42 -12.33
CA ASP A 92 -16.02 -12.88 -13.35
C ASP A 92 -14.68 -12.45 -12.78
N ASN A 93 -14.69 -11.75 -11.65
CA ASN A 93 -13.47 -11.31 -11.00
C ASN A 93 -12.65 -12.49 -10.47
N VAL A 94 -13.30 -13.46 -9.87
CA VAL A 94 -12.65 -14.71 -9.40
C VAL A 94 -12.00 -15.44 -10.58
N GLN A 95 -12.69 -15.52 -11.73
CA GLN A 95 -12.11 -16.13 -12.94
C GLN A 95 -10.87 -15.39 -13.44
N ASN A 96 -10.86 -14.09 -13.37
CA ASN A 96 -9.66 -13.29 -13.67
C ASN A 96 -8.50 -13.64 -12.73
N GLY A 97 -8.79 -13.90 -11.47
CA GLY A 97 -7.80 -14.38 -10.51
C GLY A 97 -7.25 -15.76 -10.84
N VAL A 98 -8.11 -16.66 -11.31
CA VAL A 98 -7.68 -17.99 -11.78
C VAL A 98 -6.71 -17.85 -12.96
N VAL A 99 -7.02 -16.99 -13.93
CA VAL A 99 -6.14 -16.73 -15.08
C VAL A 99 -4.77 -16.21 -14.61
N PHE A 100 -4.77 -15.23 -13.71
CA PHE A 100 -3.52 -14.68 -13.14
C PHE A 100 -2.71 -15.77 -12.42
N TRP A 101 -3.33 -16.55 -11.56
CA TRP A 101 -2.66 -17.62 -10.82
C TRP A 101 -2.04 -18.65 -11.78
N ASN A 102 -2.79 -19.12 -12.77
CA ASN A 102 -2.29 -20.08 -13.73
C ASN A 102 -1.11 -19.53 -14.55
N GLN A 103 -1.20 -18.28 -14.95
CA GLN A 103 -0.13 -17.62 -15.71
C GLN A 103 1.16 -17.48 -14.91
N TYR A 104 1.07 -17.16 -13.61
CA TYR A 104 2.21 -16.90 -12.74
C TYR A 104 2.41 -17.98 -11.66
N GLN A 105 1.93 -19.19 -11.92
CA GLN A 105 2.01 -20.31 -10.99
C GLN A 105 3.44 -20.57 -10.50
N ASP A 106 4.42 -20.55 -11.39
CA ASP A 106 5.82 -20.79 -11.02
C ASP A 106 6.36 -19.72 -10.07
N ALA A 107 6.07 -18.44 -10.32
CA ALA A 107 6.47 -17.36 -9.45
C ALA A 107 5.77 -17.43 -8.08
N LEU A 108 4.47 -17.76 -8.06
CA LEU A 108 3.70 -17.92 -6.83
C LEU A 108 4.21 -19.09 -5.98
N ASN A 109 4.52 -20.21 -6.61
CA ASN A 109 5.08 -21.38 -5.92
C ASN A 109 6.47 -21.08 -5.37
N ARG A 110 7.30 -20.39 -6.14
CA ARG A 110 8.64 -19.97 -5.67
C ARG A 110 8.56 -18.98 -4.52
N ALA A 111 7.62 -18.05 -4.56
CA ALA A 111 7.38 -17.13 -3.45
C ALA A 111 6.95 -17.87 -2.18
N TYR A 112 6.14 -18.92 -2.30
CA TYR A 112 5.78 -19.77 -1.18
C TYR A 112 7.02 -20.49 -0.59
N GLN A 113 7.87 -21.04 -1.45
CA GLN A 113 9.09 -21.73 -1.01
C GLN A 113 10.09 -20.77 -0.33
N VAL A 114 10.28 -19.58 -0.90
CA VAL A 114 11.29 -18.61 -0.42
C VAL A 114 10.80 -17.85 0.82
N TYR A 115 9.54 -17.40 0.82
CA TYR A 115 9.02 -16.49 1.84
C TYR A 115 7.98 -17.14 2.76
N GLY A 116 7.50 -18.34 2.46
CA GLY A 116 6.51 -19.04 3.27
C GLY A 116 5.09 -18.49 3.16
N VAL A 117 4.81 -17.63 2.18
CA VAL A 117 3.49 -17.02 1.97
C VAL A 117 2.75 -17.77 0.88
N PRO A 118 1.57 -18.35 1.17
CA PRO A 118 0.87 -19.17 0.20
C PRO A 118 0.30 -18.34 -0.96
N PRO A 119 0.16 -18.95 -2.15
CA PRO A 119 -0.32 -18.25 -3.34
C PRO A 119 -1.63 -17.49 -3.15
N GLU A 120 -2.61 -18.05 -2.42
CA GLU A 120 -3.91 -17.39 -2.23
C GLU A 120 -3.81 -16.04 -1.53
N ILE A 121 -2.83 -15.82 -0.68
CA ILE A 121 -2.64 -14.53 -0.01
C ILE A 121 -2.09 -13.50 -1.00
N ILE A 122 -1.09 -13.86 -1.77
CA ILE A 122 -0.49 -12.97 -2.79
C ILE A 122 -1.53 -12.63 -3.87
N VAL A 123 -2.25 -13.63 -4.34
CA VAL A 123 -3.33 -13.47 -5.33
C VAL A 123 -4.45 -12.60 -4.77
N GLY A 124 -4.82 -12.79 -3.50
CA GLY A 124 -5.84 -11.98 -2.83
C GLY A 124 -5.42 -10.50 -2.72
N ILE A 125 -4.19 -10.22 -2.31
CA ILE A 125 -3.65 -8.85 -2.25
C ILE A 125 -3.68 -8.18 -3.62
N ILE A 126 -3.08 -8.80 -4.61
CA ILE A 126 -2.98 -8.22 -5.96
C ILE A 126 -4.37 -8.06 -6.59
N GLY A 127 -5.28 -8.98 -6.28
CA GLY A 127 -6.68 -8.89 -6.72
C GLY A 127 -7.42 -7.72 -6.13
N VAL A 128 -7.32 -7.51 -4.83
CA VAL A 128 -7.97 -6.38 -4.15
C VAL A 128 -7.33 -5.05 -4.55
N GLU A 129 -6.01 -5.00 -4.63
CA GLU A 129 -5.29 -3.76 -4.93
C GLU A 129 -5.48 -3.27 -6.36
N THR A 130 -5.36 -4.15 -7.34
CA THR A 130 -5.32 -3.71 -8.76
C THR A 130 -6.12 -4.60 -9.69
N ARG A 131 -6.87 -5.55 -9.18
CA ARG A 131 -7.54 -6.57 -10.01
C ARG A 131 -6.56 -7.22 -10.99
N TRP A 132 -5.44 -7.64 -10.44
CA TRP A 132 -4.34 -8.28 -11.18
C TRP A 132 -3.80 -7.42 -12.32
N GLY A 133 -3.57 -6.15 -12.03
CA GLY A 133 -2.97 -5.18 -12.94
C GLY A 133 -3.95 -4.42 -13.83
N ARG A 134 -5.25 -4.70 -13.75
CA ARG A 134 -6.25 -4.02 -14.57
C ARG A 134 -6.52 -2.58 -14.13
N VAL A 135 -6.31 -2.27 -12.85
CA VAL A 135 -6.57 -0.96 -12.25
C VAL A 135 -5.38 -0.57 -11.37
N MET A 136 -4.29 -0.18 -11.99
CA MET A 136 -3.07 0.25 -11.27
C MET A 136 -3.00 1.75 -11.02
N GLY A 137 -4.00 2.51 -11.51
CA GLY A 137 -4.03 3.97 -11.43
C GLY A 137 -3.51 4.65 -12.69
N LYS A 138 -3.96 5.89 -12.89
CA LYS A 138 -3.66 6.68 -14.09
C LYS A 138 -2.99 8.02 -13.78
N THR A 139 -2.68 8.27 -12.52
CA THR A 139 -2.02 9.49 -12.06
C THR A 139 -0.51 9.30 -12.11
N ARG A 140 0.23 10.25 -12.68
CA ARG A 140 1.68 10.22 -12.56
C ARG A 140 2.06 10.27 -11.09
N ILE A 141 2.93 9.36 -10.65
CA ILE A 141 3.38 9.29 -9.26
C ILE A 141 3.99 10.62 -8.82
N LEU A 142 4.80 11.22 -9.68
CA LEU A 142 5.41 12.53 -9.41
C LEU A 142 4.35 13.59 -9.13
N ASP A 143 3.28 13.65 -9.93
CA ASP A 143 2.20 14.61 -9.76
C ASP A 143 1.46 14.40 -8.44
N ALA A 144 1.13 13.15 -8.12
CA ALA A 144 0.45 12.79 -6.88
C ALA A 144 1.29 13.20 -5.65
N LEU A 145 2.55 12.78 -5.62
CA LEU A 145 3.42 13.01 -4.46
C LEU A 145 3.84 14.47 -4.33
N ALA A 146 4.10 15.17 -5.43
CA ALA A 146 4.40 16.60 -5.40
C ALA A 146 3.20 17.41 -4.90
N THR A 147 2.01 17.11 -5.41
CA THR A 147 0.77 17.78 -4.97
C THR A 147 0.53 17.60 -3.48
N LEU A 148 0.65 16.37 -2.99
CA LEU A 148 0.40 16.07 -1.57
C LEU A 148 1.54 16.56 -0.66
N SER A 149 2.76 16.67 -1.18
CA SER A 149 3.89 17.24 -0.44
C SER A 149 3.81 18.76 -0.32
N PHE A 150 3.42 19.45 -1.41
CA PHE A 150 3.56 20.90 -1.51
C PHE A 150 2.26 21.65 -1.35
N SER A 151 1.12 20.98 -1.47
CA SER A 151 -0.21 21.62 -1.46
C SER A 151 -1.21 20.95 -0.50
N TYR A 152 -0.78 19.98 0.30
CA TYR A 152 -1.64 19.29 1.27
C TYR A 152 -1.01 19.31 2.67
N PRO A 153 -1.18 20.39 3.45
CA PRO A 153 -0.47 20.57 4.71
C PRO A 153 -0.66 19.46 5.75
N ARG A 154 -1.84 18.85 5.82
CA ARG A 154 -2.17 17.81 6.80
C ARG A 154 -1.19 16.63 6.83
N ARG A 155 -0.66 16.23 5.67
CA ARG A 155 0.21 15.07 5.52
C ARG A 155 1.46 15.39 4.68
N ALA A 156 1.82 16.67 4.62
CA ALA A 156 2.93 17.14 3.79
C ALA A 156 4.26 16.48 4.15
N GLU A 157 4.53 16.29 5.43
CA GLU A 157 5.76 15.64 5.90
C GLU A 157 5.85 14.18 5.42
N TYR A 158 4.76 13.43 5.59
CA TYR A 158 4.69 12.05 5.12
C TYR A 158 4.90 11.95 3.60
N PHE A 159 4.16 12.74 2.82
CA PHE A 159 4.26 12.67 1.36
C PHE A 159 5.56 13.24 0.82
N SER A 160 6.15 14.24 1.50
CA SER A 160 7.49 14.74 1.15
C SER A 160 8.55 13.65 1.30
N SER A 161 8.46 12.85 2.35
CA SER A 161 9.33 11.69 2.55
C SER A 161 9.13 10.63 1.45
N GLU A 162 7.88 10.41 1.04
CA GLU A 162 7.57 9.49 -0.06
C GLU A 162 8.08 10.00 -1.41
N LEU A 163 7.97 11.31 -1.66
CA LEU A 163 8.52 11.93 -2.88
C LEU A 163 10.04 11.80 -2.93
N GLU A 164 10.72 12.03 -1.81
CA GLU A 164 12.16 11.83 -1.67
C GLU A 164 12.55 10.40 -2.06
N THR A 165 11.88 9.42 -1.47
CA THR A 165 12.14 7.99 -1.73
C THR A 165 11.80 7.62 -3.17
N PHE A 166 10.74 8.17 -3.75
CA PHE A 166 10.35 7.94 -5.14
C PHE A 166 11.44 8.41 -6.12
N LEU A 167 11.98 9.61 -5.92
CA LEU A 167 13.04 10.14 -6.77
C LEU A 167 14.34 9.35 -6.64
N LEU A 168 14.66 8.85 -5.44
CA LEU A 168 15.78 7.95 -5.23
C LEU A 168 15.58 6.60 -5.93
N MET A 169 14.37 6.05 -5.89
CA MET A 169 14.01 4.84 -6.61
C MET A 169 14.18 5.02 -8.12
N ALA A 170 13.62 6.08 -8.68
CA ALA A 170 13.71 6.36 -10.12
C ALA A 170 15.17 6.50 -10.57
N ARG A 171 16.00 7.17 -9.77
CA ARG A 171 17.43 7.31 -10.04
C ARG A 171 18.14 5.95 -9.99
N SER A 172 17.88 5.15 -8.96
CA SER A 172 18.48 3.83 -8.77
C SER A 172 18.14 2.85 -9.89
N GLU A 173 16.88 2.89 -10.37
CA GLU A 173 16.39 1.99 -11.43
C GLU A 173 16.58 2.57 -12.83
N SER A 174 17.16 3.78 -12.96
CA SER A 174 17.28 4.50 -14.23
C SER A 174 15.95 4.73 -14.93
N ASP A 175 14.89 4.91 -14.16
CA ASP A 175 13.55 5.24 -14.66
C ASP A 175 13.39 6.75 -14.83
N ASP A 176 12.59 7.16 -15.81
CA ASP A 176 12.13 8.54 -15.91
C ASP A 176 11.00 8.76 -14.89
N PRO A 177 11.18 9.63 -13.87
CA PRO A 177 10.16 9.86 -12.88
C PRO A 177 8.86 10.45 -13.44
N LEU A 178 8.87 10.97 -14.67
CA LEU A 178 7.68 11.49 -15.34
C LEU A 178 6.81 10.39 -15.98
N ASP A 179 7.34 9.19 -16.18
CA ASP A 179 6.66 8.11 -16.91
C ASP A 179 5.88 7.15 -16.00
N LEU A 180 6.16 7.14 -14.71
CA LEU A 180 5.57 6.17 -13.78
C LEU A 180 4.20 6.63 -13.32
N LYS A 181 3.18 5.78 -13.48
CA LYS A 181 1.80 6.05 -13.10
C LYS A 181 1.31 5.08 -12.03
N GLY A 182 0.42 5.56 -11.19
CA GLY A 182 -0.16 4.77 -10.11
C GLY A 182 -1.40 5.44 -9.53
N SER A 183 -1.64 5.22 -8.24
CA SER A 183 -2.80 5.81 -7.56
C SER A 183 -2.64 7.32 -7.39
N PHE A 184 -3.76 7.98 -7.09
CA PHE A 184 -3.78 9.42 -6.78
C PHE A 184 -2.95 9.78 -5.54
N ALA A 185 -2.58 8.82 -4.71
CA ALA A 185 -1.76 9.00 -3.50
C ALA A 185 -0.32 8.49 -3.67
N GLY A 186 0.08 8.08 -4.88
CA GLY A 186 1.44 7.66 -5.16
C GLY A 186 1.72 6.17 -4.96
N ALA A 187 0.71 5.33 -4.85
CA ALA A 187 0.88 3.89 -4.77
C ALA A 187 1.19 3.29 -6.15
N MET A 188 2.10 2.29 -6.18
CA MET A 188 2.78 1.85 -7.40
C MET A 188 2.55 0.38 -7.71
N GLY A 189 2.26 0.08 -8.98
CA GLY A 189 2.32 -1.24 -9.55
C GLY A 189 1.21 -2.19 -9.11
N TYR A 190 1.42 -3.49 -9.34
CA TYR A 190 0.45 -4.56 -9.07
C TYR A 190 0.04 -4.64 -7.61
N GLY A 191 0.96 -4.43 -6.68
CA GLY A 191 0.70 -4.50 -5.24
C GLY A 191 0.43 -3.15 -4.58
N GLN A 192 0.45 -2.06 -5.34
CA GLN A 192 0.22 -0.71 -4.81
C GLN A 192 1.14 -0.34 -3.65
N PHE A 193 2.44 -0.57 -3.83
CA PHE A 193 3.45 -0.16 -2.87
C PHE A 193 3.66 1.34 -2.88
N MET A 194 3.72 1.95 -1.69
CA MET A 194 4.29 3.27 -1.55
C MET A 194 5.81 3.21 -1.74
N PRO A 195 6.48 4.31 -2.12
CA PRO A 195 7.94 4.32 -2.27
C PRO A 195 8.71 3.81 -1.05
N SER A 196 8.27 4.11 0.17
CA SER A 196 8.88 3.58 1.39
C SER A 196 8.79 2.05 1.48
N SER A 197 7.70 1.47 1.05
CA SER A 197 7.54 0.00 0.99
C SER A 197 8.41 -0.61 -0.10
N TYR A 198 8.55 0.05 -1.25
CA TYR A 198 9.52 -0.35 -2.27
C TYR A 198 10.93 -0.45 -1.68
N LYS A 199 11.37 0.60 -0.99
CA LYS A 199 12.71 0.66 -0.40
C LYS A 199 12.97 -0.49 0.57
N GLN A 200 11.99 -0.87 1.37
CA GLN A 200 12.15 -1.86 2.45
C GLN A 200 11.87 -3.29 1.99
N TYR A 201 10.95 -3.51 1.06
CA TYR A 201 10.42 -4.85 0.80
C TYR A 201 10.48 -5.30 -0.65
N ALA A 202 10.61 -4.41 -1.60
CA ALA A 202 10.63 -4.79 -3.01
C ALA A 202 11.87 -5.62 -3.36
N VAL A 203 11.69 -6.62 -4.20
CA VAL A 203 12.75 -7.55 -4.61
C VAL A 203 12.74 -7.74 -6.12
N ASP A 204 13.92 -7.97 -6.68
CA ASP A 204 14.11 -8.41 -8.07
C ASP A 204 13.84 -9.93 -8.13
N PHE A 205 12.57 -10.29 -8.32
CA PHE A 205 12.17 -11.69 -8.24
C PHE A 205 12.33 -12.45 -9.56
N ASN A 206 12.40 -11.74 -10.68
CA ASN A 206 12.70 -12.36 -11.98
C ASN A 206 14.21 -12.42 -12.28
N GLY A 207 15.06 -11.81 -11.45
CA GLY A 207 16.50 -11.91 -11.55
C GLY A 207 17.13 -11.12 -12.70
N ASP A 208 16.43 -10.10 -13.25
CA ASP A 208 16.92 -9.29 -14.38
C ASP A 208 17.84 -8.12 -13.97
N GLY A 209 18.11 -7.95 -12.70
CA GLY A 209 18.94 -6.86 -12.16
C GLY A 209 18.18 -5.57 -11.88
N HIS A 210 16.88 -5.54 -12.12
CA HIS A 210 15.99 -4.41 -11.87
C HIS A 210 14.79 -4.81 -11.01
N ILE A 211 14.35 -3.89 -10.17
CA ILE A 211 13.11 -4.06 -9.39
C ILE A 211 12.03 -3.23 -10.08
N ASN A 212 11.03 -3.90 -10.63
CA ASN A 212 9.93 -3.27 -11.35
C ASN A 212 8.59 -3.72 -10.76
N LEU A 213 7.93 -2.85 -10.00
CA LEU A 213 6.65 -3.16 -9.35
C LEU A 213 5.48 -3.28 -10.34
N TRP A 214 5.68 -2.85 -11.59
CA TRP A 214 4.73 -3.06 -12.69
C TRP A 214 5.00 -4.36 -13.45
N ASP A 215 6.03 -5.11 -13.07
CA ASP A 215 6.25 -6.49 -13.51
C ASP A 215 5.58 -7.45 -12.52
N PRO A 216 4.71 -8.37 -13.00
CA PRO A 216 3.98 -9.27 -12.11
C PRO A 216 4.87 -10.16 -11.26
N VAL A 217 6.01 -10.61 -11.77
CA VAL A 217 6.91 -11.52 -11.03
C VAL A 217 7.59 -10.79 -9.89
N ASP A 218 8.13 -9.59 -10.15
CA ASP A 218 8.71 -8.76 -9.08
C ASP A 218 7.66 -8.37 -8.04
N ALA A 219 6.44 -8.05 -8.48
CA ALA A 219 5.33 -7.74 -7.58
C ALA A 219 4.98 -8.93 -6.67
N ILE A 220 4.91 -10.14 -7.21
CA ILE A 220 4.64 -11.37 -6.44
C ILE A 220 5.70 -11.56 -5.36
N GLY A 221 6.97 -11.49 -5.71
CA GLY A 221 8.06 -11.62 -4.74
C GLY A 221 8.08 -10.51 -3.70
N SER A 222 7.80 -9.29 -4.12
CA SER A 222 7.76 -8.11 -3.24
C SER A 222 6.63 -8.18 -2.22
N VAL A 223 5.43 -8.57 -2.64
CA VAL A 223 4.29 -8.81 -1.74
C VAL A 223 4.62 -9.93 -0.75
N ALA A 224 5.17 -11.04 -1.21
CA ALA A 224 5.54 -12.15 -0.35
C ALA A 224 6.58 -11.73 0.68
N ASN A 225 7.62 -11.00 0.29
CA ASN A 225 8.62 -10.48 1.21
C ASN A 225 8.02 -9.52 2.24
N TYR A 226 7.10 -8.65 1.80
CA TYR A 226 6.36 -7.78 2.73
C TYR A 226 5.68 -8.58 3.83
N PHE A 227 4.93 -9.62 3.48
CA PHE A 227 4.24 -10.47 4.45
C PHE A 227 5.20 -11.19 5.38
N LYS A 228 6.29 -11.74 4.85
CA LYS A 228 7.31 -12.40 5.67
C LYS A 228 7.92 -11.44 6.70
N GLN A 229 8.29 -10.23 6.26
CA GLN A 229 8.88 -9.22 7.14
C GLN A 229 7.89 -8.71 8.21
N HIS A 230 6.59 -8.83 7.96
CA HIS A 230 5.54 -8.47 8.91
C HIS A 230 5.02 -9.65 9.74
N GLY A 231 5.75 -10.76 9.76
CA GLY A 231 5.49 -11.85 10.69
C GLY A 231 4.53 -12.93 10.20
N TRP A 232 4.33 -13.08 8.88
CA TRP A 232 3.56 -14.20 8.36
C TRP A 232 4.15 -15.53 8.81
N VAL A 233 3.32 -16.39 9.39
CA VAL A 233 3.70 -17.73 9.84
C VAL A 233 3.18 -18.75 8.82
N SER A 234 4.11 -19.41 8.12
CA SER A 234 3.79 -20.41 7.10
C SER A 234 3.00 -21.56 7.69
N GLY A 235 1.91 -21.93 7.00
CA GLY A 235 1.06 -23.05 7.41
C GLY A 235 0.09 -22.76 8.55
N ASP A 236 0.12 -21.59 9.16
CA ASP A 236 -0.78 -21.24 10.24
C ASP A 236 -2.11 -20.70 9.73
N LEU A 237 -3.13 -20.78 10.58
CA LEU A 237 -4.48 -20.29 10.31
C LEU A 237 -4.49 -18.75 10.22
N VAL A 238 -5.46 -18.22 9.47
CA VAL A 238 -5.68 -16.78 9.33
C VAL A 238 -6.74 -16.30 10.31
N ALA A 239 -7.93 -16.85 10.23
CA ALA A 239 -9.06 -16.52 11.09
C ALA A 239 -10.05 -17.69 11.12
N VAL A 240 -10.89 -17.71 12.15
CA VAL A 240 -11.93 -18.74 12.32
C VAL A 240 -13.25 -18.04 12.64
N GLN A 241 -14.31 -18.39 11.90
CA GLN A 241 -15.63 -17.83 12.15
C GLN A 241 -16.15 -18.26 13.53
N ALA A 242 -16.80 -17.34 14.22
CA ALA A 242 -17.45 -17.59 15.50
C ALA A 242 -18.97 -17.80 15.33
N LEU A 243 -19.52 -18.69 16.13
CA LEU A 243 -20.95 -18.73 16.41
C LEU A 243 -21.22 -17.84 17.63
N GLY A 244 -22.37 -17.15 17.64
CA GLY A 244 -22.78 -16.29 18.74
C GLY A 244 -22.48 -14.82 18.48
N GLN A 245 -22.74 -14.03 19.51
CA GLN A 245 -22.61 -12.58 19.51
C GLN A 245 -21.90 -12.14 20.79
N ALA A 246 -21.10 -11.09 20.70
CA ALA A 246 -20.42 -10.51 21.86
C ALA A 246 -20.43 -8.97 21.78
N PRO A 247 -21.61 -8.33 21.80
CA PRO A 247 -21.73 -6.89 21.61
C PRO A 247 -21.13 -6.06 22.75
N GLY A 248 -20.92 -6.66 23.91
CA GLY A 248 -20.35 -5.98 25.08
C GLY A 248 -18.82 -5.93 25.09
N LEU A 249 -18.15 -6.59 24.14
CA LEU A 249 -16.70 -6.56 24.03
C LEU A 249 -16.24 -5.60 22.93
N GLU A 250 -15.12 -4.93 23.19
CA GLU A 250 -14.43 -4.18 22.14
C GLU A 250 -13.99 -5.14 21.04
N ASN A 251 -14.16 -4.73 19.78
CA ASN A 251 -13.75 -5.51 18.62
C ASN A 251 -12.72 -4.76 17.79
N GLY A 252 -12.08 -5.49 16.88
CA GLY A 252 -11.08 -4.96 15.95
C GLY A 252 -9.82 -5.81 15.94
N PHE A 253 -9.03 -5.66 14.90
CA PHE A 253 -7.81 -6.47 14.70
C PHE A 253 -6.71 -6.17 15.73
N LYS A 254 -6.82 -5.10 16.50
CA LYS A 254 -5.89 -4.76 17.60
C LYS A 254 -6.30 -5.36 18.93
N THR A 255 -7.51 -5.88 19.06
CA THR A 255 -7.96 -6.50 20.30
C THR A 255 -7.25 -7.82 20.55
N LYS A 256 -7.15 -8.20 21.82
CA LYS A 256 -6.51 -9.45 22.23
C LYS A 256 -7.25 -10.02 23.42
N TYR A 257 -7.87 -11.16 23.20
CA TYR A 257 -8.62 -11.88 24.23
C TYR A 257 -8.10 -13.30 24.34
N SER A 258 -8.19 -13.90 25.54
CA SER A 258 -8.06 -15.35 25.66
C SER A 258 -9.26 -16.02 25.02
N VAL A 259 -9.07 -17.24 24.51
CA VAL A 259 -10.19 -18.06 23.99
C VAL A 259 -11.24 -18.28 25.09
N SER A 260 -10.82 -18.43 26.35
CA SER A 260 -11.71 -18.56 27.50
C SER A 260 -12.58 -17.31 27.74
N GLN A 261 -12.00 -16.12 27.58
CA GLN A 261 -12.75 -14.85 27.68
C GLN A 261 -13.82 -14.75 26.59
N LEU A 262 -13.49 -15.15 25.37
CA LEU A 262 -14.43 -15.13 24.25
C LEU A 262 -15.55 -16.18 24.44
N ALA A 263 -15.23 -17.35 24.99
CA ALA A 263 -16.22 -18.36 25.35
C ALA A 263 -17.17 -17.85 26.43
N ALA A 264 -16.66 -17.21 27.47
CA ALA A 264 -17.47 -16.61 28.55
C ALA A 264 -18.39 -15.50 28.01
N ALA A 265 -17.99 -14.80 26.95
CA ALA A 265 -18.82 -13.77 26.31
C ALA A 265 -19.89 -14.34 25.36
N GLY A 266 -19.92 -15.64 25.12
CA GLY A 266 -20.95 -16.29 24.32
C GLY A 266 -20.49 -16.69 22.89
N LEU A 267 -19.18 -16.73 22.61
CA LEU A 267 -18.66 -17.10 21.32
C LEU A 267 -18.09 -18.52 21.33
N THR A 268 -18.35 -19.25 20.23
CA THR A 268 -17.81 -20.60 20.00
C THR A 268 -17.16 -20.63 18.62
N PRO A 269 -15.90 -21.09 18.48
CA PRO A 269 -15.28 -21.21 17.14
C PRO A 269 -15.95 -22.32 16.33
N THR A 270 -16.13 -22.08 15.03
CA THR A 270 -16.72 -23.06 14.10
C THR A 270 -15.78 -24.20 13.77
N GLN A 271 -14.49 -24.05 14.06
CA GLN A 271 -13.45 -25.08 13.85
C GLN A 271 -12.33 -24.86 14.88
N PRO A 272 -11.43 -25.84 15.06
CA PRO A 272 -10.30 -25.67 15.98
C PRO A 272 -9.42 -24.49 15.62
N LEU A 273 -8.87 -23.84 16.67
CA LEU A 273 -7.97 -22.69 16.56
C LEU A 273 -6.49 -23.10 16.47
N GLY A 274 -6.17 -24.36 16.19
CA GLY A 274 -4.82 -24.87 16.29
C GLY A 274 -4.30 -24.77 17.73
N ASN A 275 -3.06 -24.31 17.87
CA ASN A 275 -2.42 -24.14 19.18
C ASN A 275 -2.65 -22.74 19.78
N HIS A 276 -3.50 -21.92 19.17
CA HIS A 276 -3.73 -20.55 19.62
C HIS A 276 -4.61 -20.51 20.87
N GLN A 277 -4.12 -19.79 21.90
CA GLN A 277 -4.83 -19.55 23.15
C GLN A 277 -5.43 -18.14 23.25
N GLN A 278 -5.10 -17.29 22.27
CA GLN A 278 -5.56 -15.91 22.18
C GLN A 278 -5.97 -15.58 20.76
N ALA A 279 -6.90 -14.63 20.63
CA ALA A 279 -7.37 -14.14 19.34
C ALA A 279 -7.81 -12.67 19.44
N SER A 280 -7.80 -11.99 18.31
CA SER A 280 -8.53 -10.74 18.16
C SER A 280 -10.01 -11.05 17.98
N LEU A 281 -10.88 -10.19 18.49
CA LEU A 281 -12.31 -10.27 18.20
C LEU A 281 -12.60 -9.41 16.97
N LEU A 282 -12.88 -10.06 15.85
CA LEU A 282 -13.26 -9.39 14.61
C LEU A 282 -14.78 -9.32 14.50
N ARG A 283 -15.29 -8.18 14.08
CA ARG A 283 -16.69 -7.97 13.82
C ARG A 283 -16.88 -7.45 12.41
N LEU A 284 -17.61 -8.19 11.59
CA LEU A 284 -17.92 -7.83 10.21
C LEU A 284 -19.36 -7.32 10.11
N ASP A 285 -19.51 -6.19 9.46
CA ASP A 285 -20.79 -5.56 9.19
C ASP A 285 -21.43 -6.21 7.96
N VAL A 286 -22.50 -6.97 8.19
CA VAL A 286 -23.23 -7.69 7.13
C VAL A 286 -24.57 -7.01 6.77
N GLY A 287 -24.76 -5.76 7.15
CA GLY A 287 -25.95 -4.96 6.80
C GLY A 287 -27.15 -5.21 7.69
N THR A 288 -27.47 -6.44 7.99
CA THR A 288 -28.57 -6.85 8.89
C THR A 288 -28.11 -7.05 10.33
N GLY A 289 -26.83 -6.90 10.59
CA GLY A 289 -26.20 -7.12 11.88
C GLY A 289 -24.70 -7.33 11.73
N TYR A 290 -24.15 -8.13 12.62
CA TYR A 290 -22.73 -8.39 12.67
C TYR A 290 -22.42 -9.87 12.71
N GLU A 291 -21.31 -10.23 12.05
CA GLU A 291 -20.71 -11.55 12.05
C GLU A 291 -19.38 -11.47 12.81
N TYR A 292 -19.13 -12.43 13.69
CA TYR A 292 -17.93 -12.43 14.53
C TYR A 292 -16.93 -13.49 14.11
N TRP A 293 -15.64 -13.15 14.24
CA TRP A 293 -14.52 -14.01 13.88
C TRP A 293 -13.42 -13.94 14.93
N TYR A 294 -12.72 -15.06 15.08
CA TYR A 294 -11.43 -15.12 15.78
C TYR A 294 -10.34 -14.72 14.82
N GLY A 295 -9.68 -13.57 15.04
CA GLY A 295 -8.53 -13.13 14.25
C GLY A 295 -7.25 -13.68 14.86
N LEU A 296 -6.45 -14.37 14.04
CA LEU A 296 -5.19 -14.96 14.46
C LEU A 296 -4.01 -14.12 13.95
N PRO A 297 -2.75 -14.40 14.36
CA PRO A 297 -1.62 -13.55 13.96
C PRO A 297 -1.48 -13.31 12.47
N ASN A 298 -1.77 -14.30 11.63
CA ASN A 298 -1.71 -14.13 10.18
C ASN A 298 -2.77 -13.15 9.64
N PHE A 299 -3.93 -13.08 10.28
CA PHE A 299 -4.92 -12.05 9.95
C PHE A 299 -4.38 -10.64 10.26
N TYR A 300 -3.77 -10.46 11.41
CA TYR A 300 -3.13 -9.21 11.77
C TYR A 300 -2.05 -8.80 10.76
N THR A 301 -1.27 -9.76 10.26
CA THR A 301 -0.26 -9.50 9.22
C THR A 301 -0.89 -8.94 7.95
N ILE A 302 -2.05 -9.46 7.53
CA ILE A 302 -2.78 -8.90 6.39
C ILE A 302 -3.17 -7.45 6.65
N THR A 303 -3.59 -7.12 7.88
CA THR A 303 -3.96 -5.73 8.23
C THR A 303 -2.79 -4.76 8.19
N ARG A 304 -1.56 -5.23 8.16
CA ARG A 304 -0.38 -4.35 8.01
C ARG A 304 -0.32 -3.75 6.61
N TYR A 305 -0.85 -4.45 5.63
CA TYR A 305 -0.92 -3.95 4.26
C TYR A 305 -1.91 -2.78 4.11
N ASN A 306 -3.07 -2.89 4.75
CA ASN A 306 -4.07 -1.83 4.91
C ASN A 306 -4.82 -2.07 6.22
N HIS A 307 -4.83 -1.09 7.10
CA HIS A 307 -5.32 -1.19 8.48
C HIS A 307 -6.86 -1.22 8.56
N SER A 308 -7.46 -2.30 8.08
CA SER A 308 -8.91 -2.50 8.06
C SER A 308 -9.26 -3.98 8.17
N THR A 309 -10.16 -4.31 9.09
CA THR A 309 -10.70 -5.67 9.25
C THR A 309 -11.41 -6.12 7.97
N HIS A 310 -12.23 -5.26 7.38
CA HIS A 310 -12.98 -5.61 6.15
C HIS A 310 -12.06 -5.79 4.95
N TYR A 311 -11.03 -4.96 4.82
CA TYR A 311 -10.00 -5.13 3.78
C TYR A 311 -9.30 -6.48 3.91
N ALA A 312 -8.78 -6.78 5.09
CA ALA A 312 -8.04 -8.02 5.33
C ALA A 312 -8.91 -9.26 5.08
N MET A 313 -10.16 -9.22 5.51
CA MET A 313 -11.11 -10.30 5.24
C MET A 313 -11.38 -10.43 3.74
N ALA A 314 -11.54 -9.33 3.02
CA ALA A 314 -11.75 -9.35 1.56
C ALA A 314 -10.56 -9.97 0.82
N VAL A 315 -9.33 -9.61 1.20
CA VAL A 315 -8.10 -10.19 0.64
C VAL A 315 -8.08 -11.71 0.82
N TRP A 316 -8.28 -12.16 2.05
CA TRP A 316 -8.24 -13.59 2.38
C TRP A 316 -9.35 -14.37 1.67
N GLN A 317 -10.58 -13.88 1.72
CA GLN A 317 -11.74 -14.54 1.10
C GLN A 317 -11.63 -14.57 -0.43
N LEU A 318 -11.13 -13.49 -1.05
CA LEU A 318 -10.90 -13.48 -2.49
C LEU A 318 -9.85 -14.53 -2.89
N GLY A 319 -8.73 -14.59 -2.17
CA GLY A 319 -7.69 -15.59 -2.41
C GLY A 319 -8.20 -17.01 -2.28
N LEU A 320 -9.01 -17.30 -1.26
CA LEU A 320 -9.63 -18.62 -1.07
C LEU A 320 -10.63 -18.95 -2.18
N ALA A 321 -11.43 -17.97 -2.61
CA ALA A 321 -12.39 -18.15 -3.70
C ALA A 321 -11.68 -18.48 -5.02
N VAL A 322 -10.57 -17.81 -5.32
CA VAL A 322 -9.76 -18.11 -6.51
C VAL A 322 -9.14 -19.50 -6.42
N ALA A 323 -8.57 -19.87 -5.26
CA ALA A 323 -8.02 -21.21 -5.03
C ALA A 323 -9.07 -22.29 -5.26
N GLN A 324 -10.26 -22.12 -4.71
CA GLN A 324 -11.37 -23.06 -4.88
C GLN A 324 -11.81 -23.15 -6.34
N ALA A 325 -11.93 -22.03 -7.04
CA ALA A 325 -12.37 -22.00 -8.43
C ALA A 325 -11.39 -22.69 -9.38
N ARG A 326 -10.07 -22.67 -9.08
CA ARG A 326 -9.07 -23.35 -9.89
C ARG A 326 -8.88 -24.83 -9.49
N GLY A 327 -9.56 -25.33 -8.47
CA GLY A 327 -9.47 -26.72 -8.02
C GLY A 327 -8.35 -27.01 -7.02
N GLY A 328 -7.89 -25.99 -6.29
CA GLY A 328 -6.83 -26.11 -5.29
C GLY A 328 -5.43 -25.77 -5.83
N TYR A 329 -4.40 -26.30 -5.17
CA TYR A 329 -2.98 -26.06 -5.49
C TYR A 329 -2.47 -26.88 -6.65
#